data_5de352941cff3755efc34d3f9c8138f1
#
_entry.id   5de352941cff3755efc34d3f9c8138f1
#
_cell.length_a   1.000
_cell.length_b   1.000
_cell.length_c   1.000
_cell.angle_alpha   90.00
_cell.angle_beta   90.00
_cell.angle_gamma   90.00
#
_symmetry.space_group_name_H-M   'P 1'
#
loop_
_entity.id
_entity.type
_entity.pdbx_description
1 polymer ?
#
loop_
_entity_poly.entity_id
_entity_poly.type
_entity_poly.pdbx_seq_one_letter_code
_entity_poly.pdbx_strand_id
1 'polypeptide(L)'
;MRIRISHETRYLYDAPAAGVIQTLRLTPRNHDGQYVIHWRIDVSEDCRVDAHEDAFGNMTHTFTADGPFADLRVHVEGEVDVQNTAGIVRGTIERFPPSLYLRPTPLTEADGAIVEFARAVRAQSDETLPTLHALLGRIHNEMIFDVDPTHPSTTAAEAFTLKRGVCQDLTHIFIATARQLGVPARYVGGYFHRADGVTQQDAGHAWAEAHVPSIGWVAFDPANGICATDAHVRVAVGLDYLGAAPVRGARRGGGNESLSVQVQVDQAARQVQS
;
A
#
# COMPACT_ATOMS: atom_id res chain seq x y z
N MET A 1 -16.20 10.66 -0.66
CA MET A 1 -16.68 9.68 -1.67
C MET A 1 -17.02 8.39 -0.97
N ARG A 2 -18.08 7.66 -1.36
CA ARG A 2 -18.32 6.28 -0.90
C ARG A 2 -17.74 5.33 -1.90
N ILE A 3 -16.87 4.42 -1.45
CA ILE A 3 -16.15 3.47 -2.31
C ILE A 3 -16.52 2.06 -1.87
N ARG A 4 -16.91 1.23 -2.84
CA ARG A 4 -17.11 -0.21 -2.67
C ARG A 4 -15.87 -0.93 -3.22
N ILE A 5 -15.42 -1.91 -2.48
CA ILE A 5 -14.25 -2.71 -2.81
C ILE A 5 -14.64 -4.18 -2.79
N SER A 6 -14.22 -4.91 -3.83
CA SER A 6 -14.18 -6.37 -3.87
C SER A 6 -12.78 -6.77 -4.30
N HIS A 7 -12.10 -7.60 -3.50
CA HIS A 7 -10.72 -8.03 -3.74
C HIS A 7 -10.64 -9.54 -3.55
N GLU A 8 -10.25 -10.26 -4.61
CA GLU A 8 -9.94 -11.68 -4.55
C GLU A 8 -8.45 -11.92 -4.78
N THR A 9 -7.85 -12.69 -3.88
CA THR A 9 -6.50 -13.27 -4.06
C THR A 9 -6.67 -14.77 -4.14
N ARG A 10 -6.24 -15.38 -5.25
CA ARG A 10 -6.37 -16.80 -5.52
C ARG A 10 -5.01 -17.44 -5.76
N TYR A 11 -4.78 -18.52 -5.06
CA TYR A 11 -3.60 -19.39 -5.18
C TYR A 11 -4.02 -20.72 -5.78
N LEU A 12 -3.41 -21.08 -6.91
CA LEU A 12 -3.56 -22.38 -7.53
C LEU A 12 -2.24 -23.15 -7.40
N TYR A 13 -2.33 -24.39 -6.95
CA TYR A 13 -1.21 -25.29 -6.75
C TYR A 13 -1.27 -26.44 -7.75
N ASP A 14 -0.15 -26.78 -8.39
CA ASP A 14 -0.06 -27.89 -9.36
C ASP A 14 -0.09 -29.28 -8.67
N ALA A 15 0.15 -29.33 -7.37
CA ALA A 15 -0.12 -30.47 -6.50
C ALA A 15 -0.81 -29.98 -5.23
N PRO A 16 -1.60 -30.83 -4.52
CA PRO A 16 -2.27 -30.38 -3.31
C PRO A 16 -1.30 -29.86 -2.24
N ALA A 17 -1.57 -28.68 -1.71
CA ALA A 17 -0.86 -28.13 -0.55
C ALA A 17 -1.31 -28.89 0.71
N ALA A 18 -0.35 -29.23 1.57
CA ALA A 18 -0.63 -29.91 2.82
C ALA A 18 -1.05 -28.96 3.95
N GLY A 19 -0.85 -27.68 3.74
CA GLY A 19 -1.30 -26.61 4.64
C GLY A 19 -0.67 -25.28 4.33
N VAL A 20 -1.31 -24.21 4.79
CA VAL A 20 -0.83 -22.82 4.69
C VAL A 20 -1.00 -22.12 6.03
N ILE A 21 -0.13 -21.13 6.27
CA ILE A 21 -0.34 -20.08 7.26
C ILE A 21 -0.21 -18.74 6.55
N GLN A 22 -1.20 -17.86 6.70
CA GLN A 22 -1.19 -16.54 6.09
C GLN A 22 -1.56 -15.45 7.08
N THR A 23 -0.92 -14.30 6.91
CA THR A 23 -1.20 -13.05 7.60
C THR A 23 -1.71 -12.05 6.59
N LEU A 24 -2.89 -11.53 6.82
CA LEU A 24 -3.61 -10.60 5.94
C LEU A 24 -3.59 -9.20 6.55
N ARG A 25 -3.27 -8.19 5.74
CA ARG A 25 -3.41 -6.76 6.04
C ARG A 25 -4.33 -6.14 5.00
N LEU A 26 -5.59 -6.54 5.04
CA LEU A 26 -6.61 -6.21 4.05
C LEU A 26 -7.79 -5.44 4.65
N THR A 27 -7.78 -5.14 5.95
CA THR A 27 -8.87 -4.44 6.63
C THR A 27 -8.50 -2.99 6.90
N PRO A 28 -9.20 -2.02 6.28
CA PRO A 28 -9.00 -0.60 6.55
C PRO A 28 -9.43 -0.24 7.98
N ARG A 29 -8.89 0.84 8.51
CA ARG A 29 -9.28 1.40 9.81
C ARG A 29 -9.89 2.79 9.66
N ASN A 30 -10.71 3.16 10.63
CA ASN A 30 -11.26 4.51 10.72
C ASN A 30 -10.16 5.51 11.10
N HIS A 31 -10.24 6.69 10.51
CA HIS A 31 -9.49 7.89 10.89
C HIS A 31 -10.28 9.13 10.42
N ASP A 32 -9.82 10.34 10.70
CA ASP A 32 -10.59 11.57 10.43
C ASP A 32 -11.07 11.72 8.98
N GLY A 33 -10.31 11.20 8.02
CA GLY A 33 -10.67 11.22 6.60
C GLY A 33 -11.32 9.94 6.07
N GLN A 34 -11.50 8.90 6.90
CA GLN A 34 -11.96 7.59 6.44
C GLN A 34 -12.86 6.90 7.46
N TYR A 35 -14.02 6.42 7.02
CA TYR A 35 -14.97 5.68 7.83
C TYR A 35 -15.38 4.38 7.15
N VAL A 36 -15.09 3.24 7.78
CA VAL A 36 -15.46 1.90 7.31
C VAL A 36 -16.92 1.63 7.67
N ILE A 37 -17.78 1.46 6.66
CA ILE A 37 -19.22 1.20 6.85
C ILE A 37 -19.44 -0.26 7.20
N HIS A 38 -18.87 -1.15 6.39
CA HIS A 38 -18.79 -2.58 6.63
C HIS A 38 -17.56 -3.14 5.93
N TRP A 39 -17.05 -4.26 6.46
CA TRP A 39 -15.89 -4.94 5.89
C TRP A 39 -15.91 -6.43 6.26
N ARG A 40 -15.64 -7.29 5.29
CA ARG A 40 -15.62 -8.73 5.48
C ARG A 40 -14.43 -9.36 4.78
N ILE A 41 -13.86 -10.37 5.40
CA ILE A 41 -12.82 -11.24 4.83
C ILE A 41 -13.32 -12.67 4.91
N ASP A 42 -13.30 -13.39 3.80
CA ASP A 42 -13.64 -14.80 3.68
C ASP A 42 -12.44 -15.58 3.13
N VAL A 43 -12.26 -16.79 3.65
CA VAL A 43 -11.27 -17.75 3.17
C VAL A 43 -12.03 -18.98 2.65
N SER A 44 -11.63 -19.53 1.51
CA SER A 44 -12.33 -20.67 0.89
C SER A 44 -12.28 -21.97 1.70
N GLU A 45 -11.25 -22.09 2.54
CA GLU A 45 -11.03 -23.27 3.38
C GLU A 45 -11.66 -23.07 4.77
N ASP A 46 -12.11 -24.18 5.36
CA ASP A 46 -12.62 -24.18 6.74
C ASP A 46 -11.45 -23.92 7.70
N CYS A 47 -11.37 -22.71 8.18
CA CYS A 47 -10.31 -22.28 9.07
C CYS A 47 -10.78 -21.16 10.00
N ARG A 48 -10.12 -21.03 11.15
CA ARG A 48 -10.32 -19.89 12.03
C ARG A 48 -9.44 -18.72 11.57
N VAL A 49 -10.06 -17.56 11.41
CA VAL A 49 -9.39 -16.30 11.10
C VAL A 49 -9.32 -15.46 12.38
N ASP A 50 -8.12 -15.32 12.93
CA ASP A 50 -7.88 -14.56 14.17
C ASP A 50 -7.46 -13.13 13.83
N ALA A 51 -8.22 -12.14 14.36
CA ALA A 51 -7.95 -10.71 14.17
C ALA A 51 -7.09 -10.18 15.31
N HIS A 52 -6.06 -9.39 14.99
CA HIS A 52 -5.20 -8.71 15.95
C HIS A 52 -4.62 -7.42 15.34
N GLU A 53 -4.02 -6.60 16.18
CA GLU A 53 -3.33 -5.38 15.74
C GLU A 53 -1.83 -5.62 15.70
N ASP A 54 -1.17 -5.23 14.60
CA ASP A 54 0.29 -5.30 14.52
C ASP A 54 0.98 -4.07 15.15
N ALA A 55 2.31 -4.09 15.14
CA ALA A 55 3.12 -3.04 15.76
C ALA A 55 2.91 -1.64 15.12
N PHE A 56 2.45 -1.57 13.88
CA PHE A 56 2.16 -0.31 13.18
C PHE A 56 0.71 0.16 13.36
N GLY A 57 -0.10 -0.60 14.11
CA GLY A 57 -1.52 -0.32 14.28
C GLY A 57 -2.40 -0.81 13.12
N ASN A 58 -1.88 -1.64 12.22
CA ASN A 58 -2.69 -2.25 11.17
C ASN A 58 -3.61 -3.32 11.76
N MET A 59 -4.84 -3.41 11.27
CA MET A 59 -5.69 -4.56 11.51
C MET A 59 -5.17 -5.75 10.70
N THR A 60 -4.78 -6.80 11.39
CA THR A 60 -4.15 -7.98 10.82
C THR A 60 -5.00 -9.20 11.11
N HIS A 61 -5.17 -10.08 10.13
CA HIS A 61 -5.86 -11.34 10.29
C HIS A 61 -4.89 -12.47 9.99
N THR A 62 -4.83 -13.48 10.86
CA THR A 62 -3.99 -14.66 10.65
C THR A 62 -4.86 -15.89 10.64
N PHE A 63 -4.62 -16.79 9.67
CA PHE A 63 -5.25 -18.08 9.63
C PHE A 63 -4.26 -19.19 9.27
N THR A 64 -4.59 -20.39 9.68
CA THR A 64 -3.94 -21.64 9.25
C THR A 64 -5.02 -22.54 8.69
N ALA A 65 -4.80 -23.06 7.48
CA ALA A 65 -5.66 -24.06 6.86
C ALA A 65 -4.87 -25.34 6.61
N ASP A 66 -5.43 -26.47 7.04
CA ASP A 66 -4.88 -27.79 6.81
C ASP A 66 -5.42 -28.36 5.49
N GLY A 67 -4.51 -28.91 4.68
CA GLY A 67 -4.85 -29.52 3.40
C GLY A 67 -5.37 -30.97 3.53
N PRO A 68 -5.59 -31.64 2.37
CA PRO A 68 -5.08 -31.24 1.05
C PRO A 68 -6.03 -30.32 0.27
N PHE A 69 -5.50 -29.23 -0.31
CA PHE A 69 -6.24 -28.38 -1.24
C PHE A 69 -5.33 -27.87 -2.39
N ALA A 70 -5.91 -27.69 -3.58
CA ALA A 70 -5.20 -27.22 -4.76
C ALA A 70 -5.60 -25.80 -5.19
N ASP A 71 -6.64 -25.24 -4.58
CA ASP A 71 -7.15 -23.88 -4.82
C ASP A 71 -7.44 -23.24 -3.47
N LEU A 72 -6.81 -22.10 -3.18
CA LEU A 72 -7.07 -21.31 -1.99
C LEU A 72 -7.45 -19.90 -2.40
N ARG A 73 -8.56 -19.40 -1.86
CA ARG A 73 -9.03 -18.03 -2.13
C ARG A 73 -9.20 -17.26 -0.84
N VAL A 74 -8.75 -16.03 -0.89
CA VAL A 74 -9.05 -15.01 0.11
C VAL A 74 -9.89 -13.94 -0.59
N HIS A 75 -11.12 -13.77 -0.15
CA HIS A 75 -12.03 -12.75 -0.68
C HIS A 75 -12.32 -11.69 0.35
N VAL A 76 -12.29 -10.44 -0.09
CA VAL A 76 -12.56 -9.27 0.73
C VAL A 76 -13.63 -8.42 0.06
N GLU A 77 -14.61 -7.99 0.82
CA GLU A 77 -15.59 -7.02 0.34
C GLU A 77 -15.95 -6.00 1.41
N GLY A 78 -16.25 -4.78 1.00
CA GLY A 78 -16.69 -3.76 1.92
C GLY A 78 -16.96 -2.40 1.30
N GLU A 79 -17.44 -1.48 2.13
CA GLU A 79 -17.70 -0.09 1.77
C GLU A 79 -17.04 0.86 2.76
N VAL A 80 -16.45 1.93 2.22
CA VAL A 80 -15.74 2.94 2.98
C VAL A 80 -16.19 4.33 2.51
N ASP A 81 -16.55 5.20 3.45
CA ASP A 81 -16.72 6.64 3.18
C ASP A 81 -15.37 7.33 3.34
N VAL A 82 -14.88 8.00 2.29
CA VAL A 82 -13.63 8.75 2.30
C VAL A 82 -13.90 10.22 2.02
N GLN A 83 -13.21 11.09 2.76
CA GLN A 83 -13.28 12.55 2.62
C GLN A 83 -11.95 13.07 2.04
N ASN A 84 -12.05 14.09 1.20
CA ASN A 84 -10.85 14.76 0.72
C ASN A 84 -10.28 15.67 1.82
N THR A 85 -9.12 15.26 2.36
CA THR A 85 -8.38 16.00 3.39
C THR A 85 -7.16 16.72 2.84
N ALA A 86 -7.09 16.90 1.52
CA ALA A 86 -5.91 17.45 0.81
C ALA A 86 -4.61 16.67 1.15
N GLY A 87 -4.72 15.35 1.33
CA GLY A 87 -3.62 14.47 1.68
C GLY A 87 -3.25 14.46 3.17
N ILE A 88 -3.85 15.30 4.02
CA ILE A 88 -3.52 15.34 5.46
C ILE A 88 -4.15 14.14 6.16
N VAL A 89 -3.33 13.36 6.88
CA VAL A 89 -3.75 12.16 7.60
C VAL A 89 -3.75 12.44 9.11
N ARG A 90 -4.94 12.32 9.74
CA ARG A 90 -5.14 12.55 11.18
C ARG A 90 -6.06 11.48 11.78
N GLY A 91 -5.99 11.32 13.11
CA GLY A 91 -6.85 10.36 13.82
C GLY A 91 -6.43 8.90 13.64
N THR A 92 -5.26 8.64 13.03
CA THR A 92 -4.68 7.31 12.90
C THR A 92 -4.02 6.85 14.20
N ILE A 93 -3.89 5.53 14.38
CA ILE A 93 -3.16 4.97 15.52
C ILE A 93 -1.67 5.10 15.24
N GLU A 94 -0.99 5.92 16.05
CA GLU A 94 0.44 6.16 15.94
C GLU A 94 1.17 5.47 17.10
N ARG A 95 1.71 4.27 16.87
CA ARG A 95 2.42 3.46 17.88
C ARG A 95 3.88 3.88 18.06
N PHE A 96 4.45 4.54 17.04
CA PHE A 96 5.85 4.92 17.02
C PHE A 96 6.01 6.42 16.74
N PRO A 97 7.08 7.03 17.28
CA PRO A 97 7.41 8.40 16.92
C PRO A 97 7.78 8.49 15.42
N PRO A 98 7.57 9.64 14.77
CA PRO A 98 7.92 9.83 13.37
C PRO A 98 9.37 9.46 13.03
N SER A 99 10.31 9.64 13.96
CA SER A 99 11.73 9.31 13.77
C SER A 99 12.00 7.84 13.46
N LEU A 100 11.10 6.90 13.84
CA LEU A 100 11.22 5.50 13.43
C LEU A 100 11.23 5.37 11.89
N TYR A 101 10.45 6.18 11.22
CA TYR A 101 10.25 6.12 9.78
C TYR A 101 11.38 6.80 8.96
N LEU A 102 12.47 7.20 9.62
CA LEU A 102 13.75 7.53 8.99
C LEU A 102 14.60 6.30 8.69
N ARG A 103 14.27 5.14 9.29
CA ARG A 103 15.05 3.91 9.14
C ARG A 103 14.93 3.36 7.71
N PRO A 104 16.05 3.11 7.03
CA PRO A 104 16.03 2.38 5.76
C PRO A 104 15.67 0.91 5.99
N THR A 105 15.20 0.27 4.94
CA THR A 105 15.01 -1.16 4.83
C THR A 105 15.72 -1.64 3.56
N PRO A 106 15.96 -2.94 3.37
CA PRO A 106 16.55 -3.43 2.11
C PRO A 106 15.83 -2.93 0.85
N LEU A 107 14.49 -2.76 0.89
CA LEU A 107 13.72 -2.28 -0.24
C LEU A 107 13.78 -0.75 -0.44
N THR A 108 14.14 0.01 0.60
CA THR A 108 14.14 1.47 0.59
C THR A 108 15.50 2.07 0.93
N GLU A 109 16.57 1.29 0.82
CA GLU A 109 17.94 1.79 0.96
C GLU A 109 18.29 2.64 -0.27
N ALA A 110 18.87 3.82 0.00
CA ALA A 110 19.27 4.75 -1.05
C ALA A 110 20.72 4.47 -1.49
N ASP A 111 20.91 4.30 -2.78
CA ASP A 111 22.22 4.29 -3.41
C ASP A 111 22.74 5.70 -3.73
N GLY A 112 23.92 5.78 -4.35
CA GLY A 112 24.50 7.06 -4.74
C GLY A 112 23.62 7.89 -5.69
N ALA A 113 22.87 7.24 -6.57
CA ALA A 113 21.99 7.92 -7.52
C ALA A 113 20.79 8.56 -6.83
N ILE A 114 20.15 7.85 -5.88
CA ILE A 114 19.05 8.38 -5.06
C ILE A 114 19.56 9.51 -4.15
N VAL A 115 20.78 9.41 -3.60
CA VAL A 115 21.37 10.48 -2.78
C VAL A 115 21.58 11.75 -3.61
N GLU A 116 22.11 11.64 -4.82
CA GLU A 116 22.27 12.81 -5.72
C GLU A 116 20.91 13.38 -6.15
N PHE A 117 19.92 12.50 -6.42
CA PHE A 117 18.56 12.93 -6.71
C PHE A 117 17.94 13.71 -5.54
N ALA A 118 18.13 13.24 -4.29
CA ALA A 118 17.68 13.94 -3.09
C ALA A 118 18.32 15.33 -2.97
N ARG A 119 19.63 15.45 -3.20
CA ARG A 119 20.33 16.76 -3.21
C ARG A 119 19.75 17.71 -4.25
N ALA A 120 19.49 17.21 -5.46
CA ALA A 120 18.91 18.02 -6.53
C ALA A 120 17.46 18.45 -6.23
N VAL A 121 16.68 17.64 -5.51
CA VAL A 121 15.35 18.01 -5.02
C VAL A 121 15.47 19.10 -3.93
N ARG A 122 16.37 18.93 -2.96
CA ARG A 122 16.59 19.87 -1.86
C ARG A 122 17.00 21.28 -2.35
N ALA A 123 17.77 21.35 -3.44
CA ALA A 123 18.20 22.62 -4.02
C ALA A 123 17.04 23.51 -4.52
N GLN A 124 15.82 22.97 -4.64
CA GLN A 124 14.64 23.73 -5.11
C GLN A 124 13.88 24.45 -4.00
N SER A 125 14.00 24.00 -2.74
CA SER A 125 13.33 24.63 -1.59
C SER A 125 13.96 24.19 -0.27
N ASP A 126 13.99 25.10 0.70
CA ASP A 126 14.40 24.82 2.08
C ASP A 126 13.24 24.34 2.96
N GLU A 127 11.99 24.54 2.53
CA GLU A 127 10.80 24.14 3.26
C GLU A 127 10.41 22.69 2.97
N THR A 128 10.01 21.94 4.00
CA THR A 128 9.72 20.49 3.89
C THR A 128 8.59 20.19 2.90
N LEU A 129 7.46 20.88 3.01
CA LEU A 129 6.30 20.57 2.17
C LEU A 129 6.53 20.89 0.69
N PRO A 130 7.04 22.06 0.30
CA PRO A 130 7.44 22.34 -1.08
C PRO A 130 8.46 21.34 -1.63
N THR A 131 9.46 20.95 -0.81
CA THR A 131 10.46 19.94 -1.20
C THR A 131 9.80 18.58 -1.52
N LEU A 132 8.82 18.14 -0.72
CA LEU A 132 8.08 16.89 -0.95
C LEU A 132 7.19 16.97 -2.20
N HIS A 133 6.58 18.12 -2.48
CA HIS A 133 5.85 18.33 -3.74
C HIS A 133 6.78 18.32 -4.96
N ALA A 134 7.95 18.92 -4.85
CA ALA A 134 8.96 18.85 -5.91
C ALA A 134 9.42 17.40 -6.14
N LEU A 135 9.65 16.64 -5.06
CA LEU A 135 9.96 15.20 -5.13
C LEU A 135 8.85 14.40 -5.82
N LEU A 136 7.59 14.61 -5.41
CA LEU A 136 6.42 13.99 -6.01
C LEU A 136 6.37 14.20 -7.52
N GLY A 137 6.44 15.48 -7.94
CA GLY A 137 6.39 15.86 -9.36
C GLY A 137 7.55 15.30 -10.17
N ARG A 138 8.76 15.29 -9.61
CA ARG A 138 9.93 14.73 -10.29
C ARG A 138 9.82 13.22 -10.47
N ILE A 139 9.40 12.48 -9.47
CA ILE A 139 9.21 11.02 -9.62
C ILE A 139 8.15 10.76 -10.68
N HIS A 140 6.99 11.40 -10.60
CA HIS A 140 5.92 11.24 -11.57
C HIS A 140 6.35 11.53 -13.01
N ASN A 141 7.15 12.57 -13.22
CA ASN A 141 7.57 12.99 -14.57
C ASN A 141 8.80 12.22 -15.11
N GLU A 142 9.68 11.75 -14.22
CA GLU A 142 10.93 11.08 -14.62
C GLU A 142 10.85 9.55 -14.66
N MET A 143 9.79 8.94 -14.05
CA MET A 143 9.58 7.50 -14.01
C MET A 143 8.43 7.09 -14.92
N ILE A 144 8.54 5.93 -15.56
CA ILE A 144 7.50 5.35 -16.39
C ILE A 144 6.76 4.29 -15.57
N PHE A 145 5.42 4.40 -15.49
CA PHE A 145 4.60 3.34 -14.92
C PHE A 145 4.61 2.15 -15.88
N ASP A 146 5.13 1.00 -15.39
CA ASP A 146 5.30 -0.22 -16.20
C ASP A 146 5.20 -1.45 -15.28
N VAL A 147 4.35 -2.41 -15.66
CA VAL A 147 4.06 -3.60 -14.86
C VAL A 147 5.04 -4.75 -15.07
N ASP A 148 5.83 -4.73 -16.15
CA ASP A 148 6.65 -5.87 -16.56
C ASP A 148 8.02 -5.97 -15.89
N PRO A 149 8.77 -4.86 -15.61
CA PRO A 149 10.20 -4.98 -15.30
C PRO A 149 10.51 -5.24 -13.82
N THR A 150 9.51 -5.21 -12.93
CA THR A 150 9.74 -5.23 -11.47
C THR A 150 9.02 -6.39 -10.78
N HIS A 151 9.52 -6.74 -9.60
CA HIS A 151 9.01 -7.79 -8.73
C HIS A 151 8.77 -7.25 -7.31
N PRO A 152 8.01 -7.94 -6.46
CA PRO A 152 7.79 -7.50 -5.06
C PRO A 152 9.07 -7.29 -4.24
N SER A 153 10.20 -7.86 -4.68
CA SER A 153 11.51 -7.69 -4.06
C SER A 153 12.40 -6.62 -4.71
N THR A 154 11.93 -5.95 -5.77
CA THR A 154 12.68 -4.86 -6.43
C THR A 154 12.91 -3.72 -5.44
N THR A 155 14.17 -3.30 -5.33
CA THR A 155 14.57 -2.20 -4.44
C THR A 155 14.33 -0.84 -5.07
N ALA A 156 14.26 0.21 -4.24
CA ALA A 156 14.18 1.60 -4.71
C ALA A 156 15.32 1.95 -5.67
N ALA A 157 16.54 1.48 -5.39
CA ALA A 157 17.72 1.75 -6.20
C ALA A 157 17.64 1.08 -7.59
N GLU A 158 17.19 -0.17 -7.65
CA GLU A 158 16.98 -0.89 -8.92
C GLU A 158 15.90 -0.23 -9.76
N ALA A 159 14.72 0.07 -9.19
CA ALA A 159 13.63 0.73 -9.89
C ALA A 159 14.04 2.15 -10.37
N PHE A 160 14.79 2.89 -9.52
CA PHE A 160 15.31 4.21 -9.89
C PHE A 160 16.28 4.15 -11.07
N THR A 161 17.13 3.13 -11.12
CA THR A 161 18.05 2.90 -12.24
C THR A 161 17.33 2.52 -13.52
N LEU A 162 16.30 1.66 -13.44
CA LEU A 162 15.45 1.26 -14.55
C LEU A 162 14.58 2.41 -15.08
N LYS A 163 14.30 3.43 -14.27
CA LYS A 163 13.35 4.51 -14.56
C LYS A 163 11.94 4.01 -14.86
N ARG A 164 11.59 2.82 -14.37
CA ARG A 164 10.32 2.15 -14.59
C ARG A 164 9.91 1.34 -13.36
N GLY A 165 8.61 1.15 -13.20
CA GLY A 165 8.04 0.30 -12.17
C GLY A 165 6.58 0.60 -11.90
N VAL A 166 6.01 -0.10 -10.93
CA VAL A 166 4.62 0.07 -10.50
C VAL A 166 4.53 1.04 -9.31
N CYS A 167 3.31 1.27 -8.81
CA CYS A 167 3.06 2.15 -7.67
C CYS A 167 3.93 1.81 -6.44
N GLN A 168 4.20 0.52 -6.18
CA GLN A 168 5.10 0.07 -5.12
C GLN A 168 6.51 0.64 -5.28
N ASP A 169 7.08 0.55 -6.49
CA ASP A 169 8.46 0.97 -6.78
C ASP A 169 8.60 2.48 -6.67
N LEU A 170 7.66 3.23 -7.26
CA LEU A 170 7.64 4.69 -7.20
C LEU A 170 7.49 5.18 -5.76
N THR A 171 6.69 4.48 -4.97
CA THR A 171 6.54 4.73 -3.52
C THR A 171 7.84 4.46 -2.76
N HIS A 172 8.55 3.37 -3.05
CA HIS A 172 9.85 3.07 -2.43
C HIS A 172 10.90 4.13 -2.79
N ILE A 173 10.94 4.60 -4.04
CA ILE A 173 11.82 5.70 -4.47
C ILE A 173 11.50 6.98 -3.70
N PHE A 174 10.21 7.33 -3.56
CA PHE A 174 9.78 8.50 -2.78
C PHE A 174 10.25 8.39 -1.32
N ILE A 175 10.01 7.24 -0.68
CA ILE A 175 10.38 6.99 0.72
C ILE A 175 11.90 7.05 0.90
N ALA A 176 12.67 6.37 0.05
CA ALA A 176 14.13 6.39 0.10
C ALA A 176 14.69 7.81 -0.02
N THR A 177 14.15 8.57 -0.97
CA THR A 177 14.56 9.98 -1.19
C THR A 177 14.16 10.89 -0.03
N ALA A 178 12.91 10.78 0.48
CA ALA A 178 12.44 11.58 1.61
C ALA A 178 13.30 11.33 2.87
N ARG A 179 13.68 10.07 3.14
CA ARG A 179 14.56 9.72 4.27
C ARG A 179 15.96 10.29 4.10
N GLN A 180 16.52 10.34 2.89
CA GLN A 180 17.80 11.02 2.62
C GLN A 180 17.72 12.54 2.84
N LEU A 181 16.54 13.13 2.68
CA LEU A 181 16.26 14.52 3.02
C LEU A 181 16.03 14.75 4.52
N GLY A 182 16.11 13.71 5.35
CA GLY A 182 15.83 13.78 6.79
C GLY A 182 14.33 13.85 7.11
N VAL A 183 13.46 13.53 6.16
CA VAL A 183 12.01 13.53 6.34
C VAL A 183 11.52 12.11 6.62
N PRO A 184 10.86 11.86 7.79
CA PRO A 184 10.25 10.57 8.08
C PRO A 184 9.21 10.23 7.02
N ALA A 185 9.29 9.03 6.44
CA ALA A 185 8.36 8.59 5.42
C ALA A 185 8.04 7.11 5.58
N ARG A 186 6.77 6.74 5.32
CA ARG A 186 6.24 5.38 5.46
C ARG A 186 5.47 4.94 4.23
N TYR A 187 5.45 3.64 4.01
CA TYR A 187 4.69 3.00 2.95
C TYR A 187 3.25 2.82 3.37
N VAL A 188 2.33 3.05 2.45
CA VAL A 188 0.91 2.79 2.61
C VAL A 188 0.45 1.87 1.50
N GLY A 189 -0.21 0.78 1.86
CA GLY A 189 -0.96 -0.07 0.96
C GLY A 189 -2.46 0.16 1.12
N GLY A 190 -3.18 0.09 0.00
CA GLY A 190 -4.62 0.31 0.01
C GLY A 190 -5.27 0.13 -1.36
N TYR A 191 -6.35 0.88 -1.60
CA TYR A 191 -7.08 0.85 -2.86
C TYR A 191 -7.24 2.26 -3.41
N PHE A 192 -7.36 2.36 -4.73
CA PHE A 192 -7.52 3.63 -5.43
C PHE A 192 -8.67 3.56 -6.43
N HIS A 193 -9.66 4.47 -6.31
CA HIS A 193 -10.72 4.63 -7.27
C HIS A 193 -10.25 5.50 -8.42
N ARG A 194 -10.14 4.92 -9.61
CA ARG A 194 -9.63 5.58 -10.82
C ARG A 194 -10.68 6.48 -11.45
N ALA A 195 -10.26 7.68 -11.84
CA ALA A 195 -11.15 8.66 -12.49
C ALA A 195 -11.41 8.36 -13.98
N ASP A 196 -10.63 7.46 -14.58
CA ASP A 196 -10.77 7.06 -16.00
C ASP A 196 -11.88 6.02 -16.24
N GLY A 197 -12.60 5.60 -15.19
CA GLY A 197 -13.70 4.66 -15.26
C GLY A 197 -13.27 3.18 -15.25
N VAL A 198 -11.98 2.89 -15.12
CA VAL A 198 -11.49 1.52 -14.94
C VAL A 198 -11.73 1.10 -13.51
N THR A 199 -12.66 0.16 -13.31
CA THR A 199 -13.02 -0.36 -11.98
C THR A 199 -12.28 -1.65 -11.62
N GLN A 200 -11.90 -2.46 -12.63
CA GLN A 200 -11.13 -3.69 -12.42
C GLN A 200 -9.63 -3.43 -12.51
N GLN A 201 -8.90 -3.94 -11.53
CA GLN A 201 -7.46 -3.77 -11.39
C GLN A 201 -6.83 -5.11 -10.96
N ASP A 202 -5.60 -5.37 -11.40
CA ASP A 202 -4.89 -6.62 -11.12
C ASP A 202 -4.12 -6.58 -9.78
N ALA A 203 -4.19 -5.47 -9.06
CA ALA A 203 -3.56 -5.28 -7.75
C ALA A 203 -4.21 -4.14 -6.97
N GLY A 204 -3.96 -4.08 -5.67
CA GLY A 204 -4.20 -2.88 -4.87
C GLY A 204 -3.29 -1.72 -5.30
N HIS A 205 -3.34 -0.63 -4.54
CA HIS A 205 -2.55 0.58 -4.79
C HIS A 205 -1.59 0.88 -3.65
N ALA A 206 -0.57 1.68 -3.94
CA ALA A 206 0.43 2.08 -2.97
C ALA A 206 0.81 3.55 -3.12
N TRP A 207 1.09 4.19 -1.96
CA TRP A 207 1.59 5.57 -1.89
C TRP A 207 2.46 5.76 -0.64
N ALA A 208 3.05 6.93 -0.49
CA ALA A 208 3.85 7.29 0.66
C ALA A 208 3.11 8.26 1.59
N GLU A 209 3.34 8.17 2.89
CA GLU A 209 3.04 9.24 3.83
C GLU A 209 4.37 9.81 4.36
N ALA A 210 4.54 11.14 4.30
CA ALA A 210 5.72 11.83 4.82
C ALA A 210 5.33 12.80 5.94
N HIS A 211 6.15 12.89 6.98
CA HIS A 211 5.87 13.73 8.14
C HIS A 211 6.39 15.15 7.96
N VAL A 212 5.48 16.11 7.91
CA VAL A 212 5.77 17.54 7.85
C VAL A 212 5.64 18.14 9.25
N PRO A 213 6.67 18.74 9.84
CA PRO A 213 6.68 19.13 11.27
C PRO A 213 5.51 19.99 11.72
N SER A 214 5.00 20.88 10.88
CA SER A 214 3.90 21.80 11.20
C SER A 214 2.49 21.24 10.90
N ILE A 215 2.40 20.10 10.18
CA ILE A 215 1.14 19.57 9.65
C ILE A 215 0.86 18.17 10.20
N GLY A 216 1.90 17.33 10.35
CA GLY A 216 1.81 15.90 10.62
C GLY A 216 2.02 15.08 9.34
N TRP A 217 1.35 13.94 9.24
CA TRP A 217 1.47 13.06 8.07
C TRP A 217 0.70 13.62 6.88
N VAL A 218 1.39 13.65 5.73
CA VAL A 218 0.81 14.03 4.43
C VAL A 218 1.06 12.90 3.44
N ALA A 219 0.02 12.50 2.72
CA ALA A 219 0.03 11.38 1.79
C ALA A 219 0.33 11.85 0.36
N PHE A 220 1.33 11.24 -0.27
CA PHE A 220 1.83 11.54 -1.62
C PHE A 220 1.76 10.28 -2.48
N ASP A 221 1.06 10.35 -3.60
CA ASP A 221 0.94 9.27 -4.58
C ASP A 221 1.82 9.56 -5.81
N PRO A 222 3.06 9.06 -5.85
CA PRO A 222 3.98 9.33 -6.94
C PRO A 222 3.58 8.67 -8.26
N ALA A 223 2.78 7.60 -8.24
CA ALA A 223 2.28 6.98 -9.46
C ALA A 223 1.29 7.89 -10.19
N ASN A 224 0.45 8.61 -9.47
CA ASN A 224 -0.53 9.53 -10.02
C ASN A 224 -0.08 11.00 -9.99
N GLY A 225 1.05 11.34 -9.34
CA GLY A 225 1.56 12.71 -9.22
C GLY A 225 0.70 13.64 -8.36
N ILE A 226 -0.06 13.10 -7.41
CA ILE A 226 -1.02 13.84 -6.58
C ILE A 226 -0.83 13.53 -5.09
N CYS A 227 -1.32 14.42 -4.21
CA CYS A 227 -1.60 14.03 -2.84
C CYS A 227 -2.84 13.14 -2.78
N ALA A 228 -2.93 12.30 -1.74
CA ALA A 228 -4.11 11.46 -1.58
C ALA A 228 -5.39 12.30 -1.47
N THR A 229 -6.44 11.80 -2.08
CA THR A 229 -7.78 12.41 -2.15
C THR A 229 -8.82 11.46 -1.53
N ASP A 230 -10.09 11.78 -1.69
CA ASP A 230 -11.20 10.89 -1.32
C ASP A 230 -11.34 9.65 -2.23
N ALA A 231 -10.46 9.48 -3.22
CA ALA A 231 -10.33 8.28 -4.04
C ALA A 231 -9.39 7.20 -3.44
N HIS A 232 -8.65 7.52 -2.37
CA HIS A 232 -7.68 6.62 -1.75
C HIS A 232 -8.26 5.98 -0.49
N VAL A 233 -8.36 4.67 -0.45
CA VAL A 233 -8.74 3.90 0.74
C VAL A 233 -7.49 3.34 1.39
N ARG A 234 -7.14 3.89 2.56
CA ARG A 234 -5.96 3.53 3.35
C ARG A 234 -6.21 2.23 4.10
N VAL A 235 -5.33 1.24 3.95
CA VAL A 235 -5.50 -0.08 4.58
C VAL A 235 -4.38 -0.37 5.57
N ALA A 236 -3.12 -0.38 5.13
CA ALA A 236 -2.00 -0.76 5.98
C ALA A 236 -0.79 0.15 5.79
N VAL A 237 0.02 0.29 6.84
CA VAL A 237 1.28 1.04 6.81
C VAL A 237 2.45 0.15 7.20
N GLY A 238 3.64 0.51 6.70
CA GLY A 238 4.89 -0.15 7.05
C GLY A 238 6.10 0.73 6.75
N LEU A 239 7.28 0.24 7.09
CA LEU A 239 8.52 0.89 6.65
C LEU A 239 8.74 0.76 5.14
N ASP A 240 8.20 -0.29 4.56
CA ASP A 240 8.23 -0.65 3.14
C ASP A 240 7.01 -1.54 2.80
N TYR A 241 6.99 -2.05 1.56
CA TYR A 241 5.96 -2.99 1.10
C TYR A 241 5.83 -4.21 2.02
N LEU A 242 6.93 -4.83 2.46
CA LEU A 242 6.86 -6.06 3.24
C LEU A 242 6.17 -5.86 4.60
N GLY A 243 6.27 -4.67 5.19
CA GLY A 243 5.56 -4.29 6.41
C GLY A 243 4.06 -4.08 6.22
N ALA A 244 3.63 -3.69 5.01
CA ALA A 244 2.24 -3.39 4.67
C ALA A 244 1.61 -4.37 3.65
N ALA A 245 2.34 -5.43 3.25
CA ALA A 245 1.89 -6.37 2.22
C ALA A 245 0.51 -6.96 2.56
N PRO A 246 -0.42 -6.96 1.58
CA PRO A 246 -1.79 -7.44 1.77
C PRO A 246 -1.86 -8.88 2.29
N VAL A 247 -1.04 -9.76 1.72
CA VAL A 247 -0.95 -11.17 2.11
C VAL A 247 0.52 -11.56 2.26
N ARG A 248 0.86 -12.18 3.38
CA ARG A 248 2.16 -12.82 3.62
C ARG A 248 1.95 -14.16 4.29
N GLY A 249 2.67 -15.17 3.84
CA GLY A 249 2.52 -16.47 4.43
C GLY A 249 3.58 -17.46 4.02
N ALA A 250 3.38 -18.69 4.48
CA ALA A 250 4.16 -19.84 4.11
C ALA A 250 3.23 -21.02 3.84
N ARG A 251 3.64 -21.93 2.98
CA ARG A 251 2.92 -23.16 2.68
C ARG A 251 3.81 -24.40 2.82
N ARG A 252 3.15 -25.52 3.01
CA ARG A 252 3.77 -26.85 3.03
C ARG A 252 3.20 -27.66 1.90
N GLY A 253 4.04 -28.18 1.00
CA GLY A 253 3.61 -28.89 -0.21
C GLY A 253 3.07 -27.93 -1.29
N GLY A 254 2.27 -28.44 -2.21
CA GLY A 254 1.62 -27.66 -3.26
C GLY A 254 2.37 -27.59 -4.59
N GLY A 255 3.60 -28.05 -4.70
CA GLY A 255 4.39 -27.93 -5.93
C GLY A 255 4.62 -26.49 -6.34
N ASN A 256 4.43 -26.15 -7.63
CA ASN A 256 4.45 -24.76 -8.08
C ASN A 256 3.15 -24.06 -7.73
N GLU A 257 3.22 -22.74 -7.56
CA GLU A 257 2.12 -21.87 -7.23
C GLU A 257 1.89 -20.85 -8.35
N SER A 258 0.65 -20.67 -8.75
CA SER A 258 0.23 -19.50 -9.51
C SER A 258 -0.68 -18.62 -8.66
N LEU A 259 -0.36 -17.34 -8.65
CA LEU A 259 -1.10 -16.31 -7.92
C LEU A 259 -1.85 -15.42 -8.92
N SER A 260 -3.14 -15.20 -8.66
CA SER A 260 -3.92 -14.18 -9.35
C SER A 260 -4.58 -13.25 -8.31
N VAL A 261 -4.60 -11.97 -8.64
CA VAL A 261 -5.26 -10.93 -7.83
C VAL A 261 -6.26 -10.21 -8.73
N GLN A 262 -7.47 -10.01 -8.23
CA GLN A 262 -8.50 -9.22 -8.90
C GLN A 262 -9.08 -8.25 -7.88
N VAL A 263 -9.03 -6.97 -8.20
CA VAL A 263 -9.55 -5.89 -7.36
C VAL A 263 -10.57 -5.10 -8.15
N GLN A 264 -11.76 -4.97 -7.61
CA GLN A 264 -12.80 -4.09 -8.12
C GLN A 264 -13.01 -2.93 -7.16
N VAL A 265 -12.91 -1.70 -7.67
CA VAL A 265 -13.07 -0.46 -6.90
C VAL A 265 -14.11 0.40 -7.59
N ASP A 266 -15.29 0.51 -6.98
CA ASP A 266 -16.43 1.24 -7.54
C ASP A 266 -16.84 2.39 -6.62
N GLN A 267 -17.40 3.44 -7.22
CA GLN A 267 -18.13 4.44 -6.45
C GLN A 267 -19.52 3.89 -6.09
N ALA A 268 -19.78 3.68 -4.80
CA ALA A 268 -21.10 3.25 -4.33
C ALA A 268 -22.10 4.41 -4.37
N ALA A 269 -23.32 4.15 -4.81
CA ALA A 269 -24.40 5.14 -4.75
C ALA A 269 -24.71 5.49 -3.28
N ARG A 270 -24.80 6.78 -2.93
CA ARG A 270 -25.35 7.19 -1.63
C ARG A 270 -26.82 6.78 -1.58
N GLN A 271 -27.19 5.88 -0.68
CA GLN A 271 -28.60 5.69 -0.34
C GLN A 271 -29.10 6.96 0.33
N VAL A 272 -29.92 7.73 -0.39
CA VAL A 272 -30.71 8.79 0.22
C VAL A 272 -31.89 8.09 0.90
N GLN A 273 -31.85 8.00 2.22
CA GLN A 273 -33.05 7.62 2.98
C GLN A 273 -34.05 8.76 2.81
N SER A 274 -35.14 8.47 2.09
CA SER A 274 -36.31 9.31 1.96
C SER A 274 -37.19 9.19 3.22
#